data_1458d4e736a052ed643c22c1b2409e4a
#
_entry.id   1458d4e736a052ed643c22c1b2409e4a
#
_cell.length_a   1.000
_cell.length_b   1.000
_cell.length_c   1.000
_cell.angle_alpha   90.00
_cell.angle_beta   90.00
_cell.angle_gamma   90.00
#
_symmetry.space_group_name_H-M   'P 1'
#
loop_
_entity.id
_entity.type
_entity.pdbx_description
1 polymer ?
#
loop_
_entity_poly.entity_id
_entity_poly.type
_entity_poly.pdbx_seq_one_letter_code
_entity_poly.pdbx_strand_id
1 'polypeptide(L)'
;MSDIMIDIREATMDFHLEHENTNSFKEFFVNLQKGKIHYDHFRAVDHVNLQVKRGEVCGIIGRNGAGKSTLLKMIAGVLTPTGGSIKINGNIAPMLELGAGFDQDLTAKENIFLNGAILGYSKEFLEAKYNNIVEFSELRDFIDQPVRTYSSGMMMRLAFSIATQVDPEVLIVDEILSVGDSHFRQKSEGRMREMMSGGTTVLMVSHVLAQIRSMCNHVIWLDHGKVVMDGDAKTVCDAYEGLIDFDNAPKFEIGRTMDDIQRVTMYPDNWLPPEGSYKIKTGPMGLVSGSLLCPFQDLTGKEKVKISLDCNGDEEPVSIQITEEHTSFELRGKPNTVVTVYINSNFSRSPGNDQRKLSVVLEDTDGN
;
A
#
# COMPACT_ATOMS: atom_id res chain seq x y z
N MET A 1 -32.64 -12.19 1.93
CA MET A 1 -31.86 -11.16 1.20
C MET A 1 -30.40 -11.44 1.50
N SER A 2 -29.51 -11.43 0.53
CA SER A 2 -28.09 -11.71 0.78
C SER A 2 -27.54 -10.61 1.69
N ASP A 3 -26.89 -10.99 2.77
CA ASP A 3 -26.23 -10.10 3.75
C ASP A 3 -24.96 -9.46 3.16
N ILE A 4 -24.64 -9.76 1.90
CA ILE A 4 -23.46 -9.29 1.19
C ILE A 4 -23.74 -7.93 0.55
N MET A 5 -22.96 -6.93 0.94
CA MET A 5 -23.01 -5.57 0.40
C MET A 5 -22.08 -5.39 -0.79
N ILE A 6 -20.90 -5.97 -0.73
CA ILE A 6 -19.90 -5.93 -1.82
C ILE A 6 -19.55 -7.36 -2.18
N ASP A 7 -19.71 -7.74 -3.44
CA ASP A 7 -19.37 -9.06 -3.99
C ASP A 7 -18.44 -8.87 -5.20
N ILE A 8 -17.19 -9.24 -5.04
CA ILE A 8 -16.15 -9.15 -6.05
C ILE A 8 -15.78 -10.56 -6.49
N ARG A 9 -15.80 -10.81 -7.80
CA ARG A 9 -15.50 -12.13 -8.36
C ARG A 9 -14.51 -12.01 -9.50
N GLU A 10 -13.34 -12.62 -9.32
CA GLU A 10 -12.26 -12.70 -10.32
C GLU A 10 -11.89 -11.32 -10.88
N ALA A 11 -12.00 -10.26 -10.05
CA ALA A 11 -11.76 -8.91 -10.51
C ALA A 11 -10.32 -8.71 -10.91
N THR A 12 -10.12 -8.22 -12.13
CA THR A 12 -8.80 -8.00 -12.72
C THR A 12 -8.73 -6.60 -13.29
N MET A 13 -7.57 -5.94 -13.15
CA MET A 13 -7.30 -4.62 -13.74
C MET A 13 -5.95 -4.60 -14.41
N ASP A 14 -5.95 -4.53 -15.72
CA ASP A 14 -4.76 -4.40 -16.56
C ASP A 14 -4.66 -2.97 -17.09
N PHE A 15 -3.52 -2.33 -16.90
CA PHE A 15 -3.16 -1.06 -17.53
C PHE A 15 -2.23 -1.30 -18.70
N HIS A 16 -2.48 -0.59 -19.80
CA HIS A 16 -1.61 -0.57 -20.96
C HIS A 16 -0.69 0.66 -20.85
N LEU A 17 0.59 0.45 -20.70
CA LEU A 17 1.59 1.50 -20.65
C LEU A 17 2.23 1.65 -22.03
N GLU A 18 2.08 2.82 -22.65
CA GLU A 18 2.81 3.14 -23.89
C GLU A 18 4.23 3.56 -23.54
N HIS A 19 5.23 2.82 -24.03
CA HIS A 19 6.65 3.10 -23.79
C HIS A 19 7.24 4.21 -24.65
N GLU A 20 6.55 4.68 -25.69
CA GLU A 20 7.05 5.74 -26.55
C GLU A 20 6.15 6.99 -26.49
N ASN A 21 6.75 8.10 -26.03
CA ASN A 21 6.22 9.43 -26.29
C ASN A 21 6.29 9.70 -27.81
N THR A 22 5.30 9.23 -28.56
CA THR A 22 5.15 9.64 -29.96
C THR A 22 4.66 11.09 -29.97
N ASN A 23 5.61 12.02 -30.00
CA ASN A 23 5.33 13.47 -30.03
C ASN A 23 4.74 13.96 -31.36
N SER A 24 4.45 13.06 -32.31
CA SER A 24 3.91 13.43 -33.62
C SER A 24 2.98 12.35 -34.18
N PHE A 25 1.82 12.79 -34.71
CA PHE A 25 0.89 11.95 -35.46
C PHE A 25 1.58 11.15 -36.60
N LYS A 26 2.65 11.69 -37.15
CA LYS A 26 3.41 11.07 -38.23
C LYS A 26 4.27 9.91 -37.74
N GLU A 27 4.84 10.00 -36.54
CA GLU A 27 5.59 8.91 -35.90
C GLU A 27 4.66 7.78 -35.44
N PHE A 28 3.48 8.13 -34.92
CA PHE A 28 2.46 7.15 -34.56
C PHE A 28 2.07 6.28 -35.76
N PHE A 29 1.79 6.87 -36.93
CA PHE A 29 1.46 6.13 -38.15
C PHE A 29 2.63 5.26 -38.68
N VAL A 30 3.86 5.75 -38.56
CA VAL A 30 5.05 4.99 -38.98
C VAL A 30 5.32 3.80 -38.03
N ASN A 31 5.11 3.98 -36.75
CA ASN A 31 5.29 2.93 -35.75
C ASN A 31 4.16 1.89 -35.81
N LEU A 32 2.93 2.32 -36.09
CA LEU A 32 1.79 1.44 -36.37
C LEU A 32 2.03 0.53 -37.57
N GLN A 33 2.55 1.11 -38.70
CA GLN A 33 2.88 0.35 -39.91
C GLN A 33 4.06 -0.63 -39.72
N LYS A 34 4.97 -0.33 -38.79
CA LYS A 34 6.15 -1.16 -38.50
C LYS A 34 5.92 -2.21 -37.40
N GLY A 35 4.71 -2.28 -36.80
CA GLY A 35 4.38 -3.19 -35.71
C GLY A 35 5.27 -2.99 -34.47
N LYS A 36 5.81 -1.77 -34.28
CA LYS A 36 6.74 -1.43 -33.19
C LYS A 36 6.08 -0.84 -31.95
N ILE A 37 4.75 -0.78 -31.89
CA ILE A 37 4.07 -0.32 -30.68
C ILE A 37 4.09 -1.48 -29.69
N HIS A 38 5.04 -1.46 -28.76
CA HIS A 38 5.08 -2.35 -27.62
C HIS A 38 4.27 -1.70 -26.48
N TYR A 39 3.22 -2.38 -26.04
CA TYR A 39 2.51 -2.05 -24.82
C TYR A 39 3.03 -2.96 -23.71
N ASP A 40 3.53 -2.37 -22.63
CA ASP A 40 3.73 -3.12 -21.41
C ASP A 40 2.38 -3.27 -20.70
N HIS A 41 2.05 -4.48 -20.35
CA HIS A 41 0.86 -4.80 -19.57
C HIS A 41 1.23 -4.77 -18.09
N PHE A 42 0.67 -3.82 -17.37
CA PHE A 42 0.81 -3.77 -15.92
C PHE A 42 -0.50 -4.23 -15.28
N ARG A 43 -0.47 -5.39 -14.62
CA ARG A 43 -1.60 -5.93 -13.88
C ARG A 43 -1.60 -5.40 -12.46
N ALA A 44 -2.50 -4.46 -12.18
CA ALA A 44 -2.60 -3.79 -10.87
C ALA A 44 -3.48 -4.56 -9.89
N VAL A 45 -4.47 -5.32 -10.38
CA VAL A 45 -5.36 -6.20 -9.61
C VAL A 45 -5.49 -7.51 -10.38
N ASP A 46 -5.27 -8.64 -9.71
CA ASP A 46 -5.15 -9.96 -10.34
C ASP A 46 -6.09 -10.99 -9.70
N HIS A 47 -7.23 -11.25 -10.35
CA HIS A 47 -8.25 -12.25 -9.98
C HIS A 47 -8.70 -12.15 -8.50
N VAL A 48 -8.94 -10.92 -8.03
CA VAL A 48 -9.37 -10.69 -6.65
C VAL A 48 -10.80 -11.17 -6.45
N ASN A 49 -10.98 -12.00 -5.42
CA ASN A 49 -12.27 -12.44 -4.89
C ASN A 49 -12.43 -11.89 -3.49
N LEU A 50 -13.58 -11.23 -3.20
CA LEU A 50 -13.84 -10.60 -1.93
C LEU A 50 -15.34 -10.47 -1.69
N GLN A 51 -15.76 -10.73 -0.45
CA GLN A 51 -17.12 -10.45 -0.02
C GLN A 51 -17.11 -9.65 1.29
N VAL A 52 -17.85 -8.53 1.30
CA VAL A 52 -18.04 -7.71 2.51
C VAL A 52 -19.53 -7.71 2.86
N LYS A 53 -19.84 -8.06 4.10
CA LYS A 53 -21.22 -8.11 4.59
C LYS A 53 -21.71 -6.73 5.03
N ARG A 54 -23.01 -6.59 5.13
CA ARG A 54 -23.65 -5.38 5.65
C ARG A 54 -23.17 -5.06 7.07
N GLY A 55 -22.76 -3.82 7.28
CA GLY A 55 -22.27 -3.33 8.58
C GLY A 55 -20.86 -3.76 8.95
N GLU A 56 -20.14 -4.48 8.08
CA GLU A 56 -18.71 -4.76 8.28
C GLU A 56 -17.85 -3.51 8.05
N VAL A 57 -16.83 -3.37 8.87
CA VAL A 57 -15.74 -2.41 8.68
C VAL A 57 -14.53 -3.19 8.18
N CYS A 58 -14.30 -3.15 6.88
CA CYS A 58 -13.26 -3.91 6.22
C CYS A 58 -12.05 -3.03 5.92
N GLY A 59 -10.89 -3.39 6.47
CA GLY A 59 -9.61 -2.76 6.19
C GLY A 59 -8.89 -3.42 5.01
N ILE A 60 -8.25 -2.63 4.15
CA ILE A 60 -7.37 -3.14 3.10
C ILE A 60 -5.95 -2.68 3.41
N ILE A 61 -5.06 -3.63 3.65
CA ILE A 61 -3.65 -3.39 3.95
C ILE A 61 -2.75 -3.95 2.85
N GLY A 62 -1.50 -3.52 2.81
CA GLY A 62 -0.51 -3.96 1.84
C GLY A 62 0.51 -2.86 1.53
N ARG A 63 1.61 -3.22 0.89
CA ARG A 63 2.69 -2.29 0.52
C ARG A 63 2.23 -1.26 -0.52
N ASN A 64 3.06 -0.22 -0.72
CA ASN A 64 2.84 0.72 -1.83
C ASN A 64 2.95 -0.05 -3.16
N GLY A 65 2.00 0.21 -4.08
CA GLY A 65 1.92 -0.53 -5.34
C GLY A 65 1.20 -1.89 -5.26
N ALA A 66 0.72 -2.33 -4.09
CA ALA A 66 -0.01 -3.60 -3.95
C ALA A 66 -1.39 -3.64 -4.65
N GLY A 67 -1.89 -2.54 -5.21
CA GLY A 67 -3.17 -2.48 -5.90
C GLY A 67 -4.34 -1.94 -5.07
N LYS A 68 -4.12 -1.51 -3.82
CA LYS A 68 -5.17 -1.04 -2.90
C LYS A 68 -6.04 0.07 -3.47
N SER A 69 -5.44 1.19 -3.88
CA SER A 69 -6.18 2.33 -4.43
C SER A 69 -6.86 2.00 -5.77
N THR A 70 -6.25 1.11 -6.58
CA THR A 70 -6.86 0.61 -7.80
C THR A 70 -8.12 -0.20 -7.49
N LEU A 71 -8.06 -1.12 -6.52
CA LEU A 71 -9.21 -1.90 -6.08
C LEU A 71 -10.31 -1.01 -5.52
N LEU A 72 -9.99 -0.01 -4.69
CA LEU A 72 -10.97 0.95 -4.18
C LEU A 72 -11.63 1.75 -5.31
N LYS A 73 -10.86 2.22 -6.32
CA LYS A 73 -11.40 2.94 -7.48
C LYS A 73 -12.32 2.05 -8.33
N MET A 74 -12.02 0.76 -8.44
CA MET A 74 -12.89 -0.21 -9.10
C MET A 74 -14.20 -0.41 -8.31
N ILE A 75 -14.12 -0.56 -7.00
CA ILE A 75 -15.31 -0.68 -6.13
C ILE A 75 -16.14 0.61 -6.18
N ALA A 76 -15.51 1.78 -6.19
CA ALA A 76 -16.19 3.07 -6.30
C ALA A 76 -16.82 3.32 -7.70
N GLY A 77 -16.58 2.44 -8.68
CA GLY A 77 -17.06 2.61 -10.04
C GLY A 77 -16.30 3.65 -10.87
N VAL A 78 -15.18 4.17 -10.35
CA VAL A 78 -14.28 5.11 -11.08
C VAL A 78 -13.50 4.37 -12.16
N LEU A 79 -13.12 3.11 -11.90
CA LEU A 79 -12.46 2.24 -12.86
C LEU A 79 -13.34 1.02 -13.16
N THR A 80 -13.49 0.70 -14.43
CA THR A 80 -14.17 -0.54 -14.86
C THR A 80 -13.16 -1.69 -14.88
N PRO A 81 -13.40 -2.81 -14.19
CA PRO A 81 -12.50 -3.96 -14.23
C PRO A 81 -12.32 -4.47 -15.67
N THR A 82 -11.09 -4.87 -16.02
CA THR A 82 -10.78 -5.48 -17.33
C THR A 82 -11.21 -6.93 -17.39
N GLY A 83 -11.42 -7.57 -16.24
CA GLY A 83 -11.95 -8.92 -16.10
C GLY A 83 -12.70 -9.11 -14.79
N GLY A 84 -13.53 -10.16 -14.73
CA GLY A 84 -14.37 -10.45 -13.56
C GLY A 84 -15.55 -9.49 -13.38
N SER A 85 -16.04 -9.36 -12.15
CA SER A 85 -17.19 -8.50 -11.85
C SER A 85 -17.17 -7.97 -10.43
N ILE A 86 -17.73 -6.77 -10.23
CA ILE A 86 -17.95 -6.15 -8.93
C ILE A 86 -19.42 -5.78 -8.82
N LYS A 87 -20.07 -6.27 -7.77
CA LYS A 87 -21.47 -5.96 -7.49
C LYS A 87 -21.60 -5.35 -6.11
N ILE A 88 -22.32 -4.22 -6.04
CA ILE A 88 -22.57 -3.49 -4.80
C ILE A 88 -24.09 -3.35 -4.62
N ASN A 89 -24.53 -3.64 -3.40
CA ASN A 89 -25.94 -3.61 -3.03
C ASN A 89 -26.18 -2.42 -2.08
N GLY A 90 -26.21 -1.19 -2.61
CA GLY A 90 -26.47 0.01 -1.84
C GLY A 90 -25.81 1.26 -2.42
N ASN A 91 -26.07 2.40 -1.77
CA ASN A 91 -25.47 3.68 -2.14
C ASN A 91 -24.06 3.80 -1.61
N ILE A 92 -23.13 4.21 -2.48
CA ILE A 92 -21.71 4.39 -2.14
C ILE A 92 -21.43 5.88 -1.90
N ALA A 93 -20.69 6.20 -0.83
CA ALA A 93 -20.00 7.46 -0.66
C ALA A 93 -18.48 7.25 -0.77
N PRO A 94 -17.87 7.49 -1.94
CA PRO A 94 -16.43 7.35 -2.10
C PRO A 94 -15.71 8.60 -1.59
N MET A 95 -14.91 8.46 -0.53
CA MET A 95 -14.02 9.52 -0.03
C MET A 95 -12.59 9.24 -0.49
N LEU A 96 -12.40 9.03 -1.80
CA LEU A 96 -11.10 8.67 -2.38
C LEU A 96 -10.28 9.90 -2.80
N GLU A 97 -10.95 10.91 -3.31
CA GLU A 97 -10.33 12.12 -3.85
C GLU A 97 -11.19 13.33 -3.46
N LEU A 98 -11.10 13.75 -2.18
CA LEU A 98 -11.85 14.90 -1.70
C LEU A 98 -11.48 16.18 -2.46
N GLY A 99 -12.50 16.89 -2.97
CA GLY A 99 -12.31 18.10 -3.75
C GLY A 99 -11.98 17.86 -5.23
N ALA A 100 -11.93 16.61 -5.68
CA ALA A 100 -11.91 16.33 -7.10
C ALA A 100 -13.15 16.95 -7.78
N GLY A 101 -12.93 17.66 -8.90
CA GLY A 101 -14.00 18.36 -9.59
C GLY A 101 -14.33 19.75 -9.05
N PHE A 102 -13.56 20.31 -8.13
CA PHE A 102 -13.67 21.73 -7.80
C PHE A 102 -13.20 22.59 -8.98
N ASP A 103 -14.01 23.57 -9.35
CA ASP A 103 -13.62 24.61 -10.30
C ASP A 103 -13.01 25.77 -9.53
N GLN A 104 -11.76 26.07 -9.84
CA GLN A 104 -10.95 27.08 -9.14
C GLN A 104 -11.50 28.51 -9.30
N ASP A 105 -12.20 28.79 -10.38
CA ASP A 105 -12.75 30.14 -10.68
C ASP A 105 -14.12 30.34 -10.06
N LEU A 106 -14.81 29.27 -9.67
CA LEU A 106 -16.09 29.34 -8.98
C LEU A 106 -15.90 29.61 -7.48
N THR A 107 -16.92 30.24 -6.89
CA THR A 107 -17.01 30.44 -5.43
C THR A 107 -17.16 29.11 -4.70
N ALA A 108 -16.90 29.09 -3.39
CA ALA A 108 -17.14 27.91 -2.57
C ALA A 108 -18.62 27.50 -2.58
N LYS A 109 -19.53 28.48 -2.58
CA LYS A 109 -20.97 28.24 -2.74
C LYS A 109 -21.29 27.49 -4.03
N GLU A 110 -20.77 27.94 -5.16
CA GLU A 110 -21.00 27.28 -6.46
C GLU A 110 -20.35 25.90 -6.49
N ASN A 111 -19.16 25.73 -5.91
CA ASN A 111 -18.49 24.43 -5.78
C ASN A 111 -19.23 23.45 -4.89
N ILE A 112 -19.98 23.90 -3.86
CA ILE A 112 -20.85 23.01 -3.08
C ILE A 112 -21.88 22.33 -3.99
N PHE A 113 -22.52 23.08 -4.88
CA PHE A 113 -23.50 22.52 -5.80
C PHE A 113 -22.86 21.70 -6.92
N LEU A 114 -21.74 22.17 -7.48
CA LEU A 114 -21.02 21.45 -8.52
C LEU A 114 -20.49 20.10 -8.02
N ASN A 115 -19.74 20.12 -6.92
CA ASN A 115 -19.15 18.89 -6.36
C ASN A 115 -20.21 17.95 -5.80
N GLY A 116 -21.25 18.48 -5.17
CA GLY A 116 -22.38 17.69 -4.72
C GLY A 116 -23.11 16.99 -5.86
N ALA A 117 -23.26 17.67 -7.02
CA ALA A 117 -23.84 17.05 -8.22
C ALA A 117 -22.93 15.96 -8.81
N ILE A 118 -21.61 16.14 -8.81
CA ILE A 118 -20.63 15.12 -9.21
C ILE A 118 -20.74 13.90 -8.29
N LEU A 119 -20.95 14.11 -6.98
CA LEU A 119 -21.20 13.04 -6.00
C LEU A 119 -22.60 12.40 -6.12
N GLY A 120 -23.43 12.87 -7.06
CA GLY A 120 -24.76 12.32 -7.31
C GLY A 120 -25.89 12.89 -6.45
N TYR A 121 -25.67 14.00 -5.74
CA TYR A 121 -26.68 14.63 -4.90
C TYR A 121 -27.62 15.50 -5.72
N SER A 122 -28.92 15.46 -5.39
CA SER A 122 -29.87 16.35 -6.05
C SER A 122 -29.71 17.80 -5.56
N LYS A 123 -30.17 18.74 -6.39
CA LYS A 123 -30.13 20.18 -6.04
C LYS A 123 -30.93 20.47 -4.77
N GLU A 124 -32.10 19.87 -4.63
CA GLU A 124 -32.99 20.03 -3.47
C GLU A 124 -32.30 19.53 -2.18
N PHE A 125 -31.60 18.40 -2.25
CA PHE A 125 -30.82 17.89 -1.15
C PHE A 125 -29.70 18.87 -0.74
N LEU A 126 -28.95 19.37 -1.72
CA LEU A 126 -27.87 20.33 -1.46
C LEU A 126 -28.37 21.64 -0.90
N GLU A 127 -29.51 22.16 -1.37
CA GLU A 127 -30.17 23.35 -0.82
C GLU A 127 -30.56 23.14 0.65
N ALA A 128 -31.14 21.97 0.99
CA ALA A 128 -31.50 21.62 2.35
C ALA A 128 -30.29 21.47 3.27
N LYS A 129 -29.15 20.96 2.76
CA LYS A 129 -27.93 20.72 3.54
C LYS A 129 -26.92 21.87 3.51
N TYR A 130 -27.17 22.90 2.69
CA TYR A 130 -26.24 24.02 2.45
C TYR A 130 -25.71 24.65 3.75
N ASN A 131 -26.62 25.03 4.66
CA ASN A 131 -26.22 25.65 5.92
C ASN A 131 -25.37 24.73 6.79
N ASN A 132 -25.66 23.44 6.79
CA ASN A 132 -24.89 22.44 7.55
C ASN A 132 -23.48 22.29 6.97
N ILE A 133 -23.34 22.31 5.61
CA ILE A 133 -22.04 22.26 4.93
C ILE A 133 -21.22 23.50 5.30
N VAL A 134 -21.81 24.69 5.20
CA VAL A 134 -21.12 25.96 5.50
C VAL A 134 -20.69 26.00 6.98
N GLU A 135 -21.55 25.59 7.90
CA GLU A 135 -21.26 25.58 9.32
C GLU A 135 -20.19 24.53 9.68
N PHE A 136 -20.29 23.33 9.11
CA PHE A 136 -19.31 22.28 9.34
C PHE A 136 -17.94 22.65 8.81
N SER A 137 -17.85 23.25 7.62
CA SER A 137 -16.59 23.69 7.01
C SER A 137 -15.89 24.82 7.76
N GLU A 138 -16.65 25.63 8.55
CA GLU A 138 -16.19 26.86 9.22
C GLU A 138 -15.65 27.90 8.25
N LEU A 139 -16.20 27.95 7.04
CA LEU A 139 -15.76 28.84 5.95
C LEU A 139 -16.81 29.90 5.60
N ARG A 140 -17.72 30.22 6.52
CA ARG A 140 -18.85 31.16 6.29
C ARG A 140 -18.39 32.50 5.71
N ASP A 141 -17.30 33.06 6.23
CA ASP A 141 -16.80 34.39 5.80
C ASP A 141 -16.13 34.35 4.42
N PHE A 142 -15.83 33.16 3.91
CA PHE A 142 -15.16 32.96 2.62
C PHE A 142 -16.07 32.34 1.57
N ILE A 143 -17.32 32.04 1.87
CA ILE A 143 -18.21 31.20 1.05
C ILE A 143 -18.48 31.79 -0.35
N ASP A 144 -18.47 33.12 -0.48
CA ASP A 144 -18.67 33.83 -1.74
C ASP A 144 -17.34 34.17 -2.43
N GLN A 145 -16.20 33.66 -1.93
CA GLN A 145 -14.89 33.84 -2.55
C GLN A 145 -14.57 32.67 -3.49
N PRO A 146 -13.88 32.93 -4.63
CA PRO A 146 -13.39 31.86 -5.50
C PRO A 146 -12.43 30.92 -4.78
N VAL A 147 -12.58 29.60 -4.99
CA VAL A 147 -11.76 28.60 -4.26
C VAL A 147 -10.28 28.64 -4.61
N ARG A 148 -9.86 29.26 -5.72
CA ARG A 148 -8.45 29.55 -6.02
C ARG A 148 -7.74 30.39 -4.95
N THR A 149 -8.51 31.13 -4.12
CA THR A 149 -7.98 31.95 -3.01
C THR A 149 -7.82 31.13 -1.71
N TYR A 150 -8.29 29.87 -1.71
CA TYR A 150 -8.27 29.03 -0.55
C TYR A 150 -6.90 28.39 -0.35
N SER A 151 -6.52 28.18 0.92
CA SER A 151 -5.45 27.27 1.23
C SER A 151 -5.86 25.81 0.97
N SER A 152 -4.89 24.91 0.83
CA SER A 152 -5.18 23.48 0.69
C SER A 152 -6.03 22.94 1.84
N GLY A 153 -5.79 23.41 3.09
CA GLY A 153 -6.60 23.07 4.24
C GLY A 153 -8.05 23.54 4.14
N MET A 154 -8.30 24.77 3.66
CA MET A 154 -9.66 25.28 3.42
C MET A 154 -10.38 24.47 2.34
N MET A 155 -9.70 24.14 1.25
CA MET A 155 -10.27 23.30 0.20
C MET A 155 -10.67 21.92 0.73
N MET A 156 -9.80 21.28 1.50
CA MET A 156 -10.08 19.98 2.09
C MET A 156 -11.21 20.03 3.12
N ARG A 157 -11.30 21.09 3.93
CA ARG A 157 -12.42 21.30 4.86
C ARG A 157 -13.75 21.42 4.14
N LEU A 158 -13.80 22.19 3.05
CA LEU A 158 -15.00 22.33 2.21
C LEU A 158 -15.40 21.00 1.59
N ALA A 159 -14.46 20.31 0.94
CA ALA A 159 -14.70 19.03 0.27
C ALA A 159 -15.20 17.94 1.24
N PHE A 160 -14.56 17.82 2.41
CA PHE A 160 -14.99 16.91 3.46
C PHE A 160 -16.40 17.25 3.96
N SER A 161 -16.70 18.53 4.14
CA SER A 161 -18.01 18.98 4.61
C SER A 161 -19.13 18.63 3.62
N ILE A 162 -18.85 18.65 2.31
CA ILE A 162 -19.81 18.24 1.28
C ILE A 162 -19.98 16.71 1.31
N ALA A 163 -18.87 15.97 1.27
CA ALA A 163 -18.87 14.52 1.16
C ALA A 163 -19.54 13.81 2.35
N THR A 164 -19.53 14.44 3.54
CA THR A 164 -20.07 13.84 4.77
C THR A 164 -21.54 14.20 5.08
N GLN A 165 -22.27 14.81 4.12
CA GLN A 165 -23.68 15.17 4.34
C GLN A 165 -24.67 14.02 4.14
N VAL A 166 -24.21 12.91 3.61
CA VAL A 166 -25.03 11.71 3.35
C VAL A 166 -24.86 10.68 4.46
N ASP A 167 -25.85 9.80 4.55
CA ASP A 167 -25.77 8.57 5.32
C ASP A 167 -25.71 7.40 4.32
N PRO A 168 -24.48 6.98 3.90
CA PRO A 168 -24.29 5.98 2.88
C PRO A 168 -24.51 4.57 3.42
N GLU A 169 -24.90 3.63 2.55
CA GLU A 169 -24.90 2.20 2.91
C GLU A 169 -23.50 1.60 2.80
N VAL A 170 -22.67 2.14 1.90
CA VAL A 170 -21.25 1.78 1.73
C VAL A 170 -20.39 3.04 1.74
N LEU A 171 -19.45 3.10 2.68
CA LEU A 171 -18.49 4.18 2.82
C LEU A 171 -17.09 3.69 2.43
N ILE A 172 -16.43 4.38 1.50
CA ILE A 172 -15.06 4.09 1.10
C ILE A 172 -14.15 5.21 1.59
N VAL A 173 -13.13 4.85 2.37
CA VAL A 173 -12.20 5.80 3.00
C VAL A 173 -10.77 5.44 2.62
N ASP A 174 -10.04 6.40 2.04
CA ASP A 174 -8.62 6.27 1.71
C ASP A 174 -7.83 7.34 2.48
N GLU A 175 -7.03 6.96 3.46
CA GLU A 175 -6.09 7.78 4.26
C GLU A 175 -6.55 9.19 4.72
N ILE A 176 -7.78 9.60 4.40
CA ILE A 176 -8.28 10.97 4.45
C ILE A 176 -8.60 11.46 5.87
N LEU A 177 -8.39 10.63 6.90
CA LEU A 177 -8.71 11.01 8.29
C LEU A 177 -7.82 12.13 8.87
N SER A 178 -6.82 12.61 8.12
CA SER A 178 -5.90 13.67 8.54
C SER A 178 -6.16 15.01 7.86
N VAL A 179 -7.44 15.43 7.73
CA VAL A 179 -7.83 16.66 7.05
C VAL A 179 -7.76 17.89 7.95
N GLY A 180 -7.13 18.96 7.46
CA GLY A 180 -7.12 20.27 8.12
C GLY A 180 -6.18 20.38 9.32
N ASP A 181 -6.42 21.41 10.14
CA ASP A 181 -5.71 21.64 11.41
C ASP A 181 -6.18 20.66 12.52
N SER A 182 -5.54 20.72 13.68
CA SER A 182 -5.84 19.81 14.79
C SER A 182 -7.30 19.87 15.27
N HIS A 183 -7.92 21.06 15.22
CA HIS A 183 -9.31 21.25 15.61
C HIS A 183 -10.27 20.60 14.61
N PHE A 184 -10.10 20.89 13.32
CA PHE A 184 -10.95 20.32 12.27
C PHE A 184 -10.75 18.80 12.14
N ARG A 185 -9.52 18.30 12.39
CA ARG A 185 -9.24 16.85 12.41
C ARG A 185 -10.09 16.14 13.47
N GLN A 186 -10.15 16.67 14.69
CA GLN A 186 -10.96 16.06 15.75
C GLN A 186 -12.45 16.07 15.39
N LYS A 187 -12.94 17.15 14.78
CA LYS A 187 -14.33 17.28 14.30
C LYS A 187 -14.64 16.29 13.17
N SER A 188 -13.74 16.16 12.20
CA SER A 188 -13.89 15.23 11.08
C SER A 188 -13.83 13.76 11.53
N GLU A 189 -12.95 13.41 12.47
CA GLU A 189 -12.90 12.08 13.08
C GLU A 189 -14.20 11.75 13.82
N GLY A 190 -14.78 12.72 14.55
CA GLY A 190 -16.08 12.57 15.19
C GLY A 190 -17.19 12.25 14.19
N ARG A 191 -17.26 13.01 13.09
CA ARG A 191 -18.25 12.79 12.01
C ARG A 191 -18.07 11.44 11.33
N MET A 192 -16.83 11.03 11.06
CA MET A 192 -16.54 9.71 10.50
C MET A 192 -17.01 8.58 11.41
N ARG A 193 -16.74 8.67 12.71
CA ARG A 193 -17.24 7.68 13.68
C ARG A 193 -18.76 7.60 13.71
N GLU A 194 -19.46 8.73 13.63
CA GLU A 194 -20.92 8.75 13.53
C GLU A 194 -21.40 8.01 12.27
N MET A 195 -20.80 8.31 11.10
CA MET A 195 -21.12 7.66 9.83
C MET A 195 -20.87 6.15 9.89
N MET A 196 -19.82 5.71 10.55
CA MET A 196 -19.47 4.30 10.71
C MET A 196 -20.33 3.56 11.73
N SER A 197 -20.88 4.25 12.74
CA SER A 197 -21.66 3.64 13.84
C SER A 197 -23.09 3.23 13.46
N GLY A 198 -23.61 3.74 12.34
CA GLY A 198 -25.01 3.55 11.90
C GLY A 198 -25.32 2.22 11.21
N GLY A 199 -24.41 1.23 11.24
CA GLY A 199 -24.57 -0.02 10.48
C GLY A 199 -24.12 0.13 9.00
N THR A 200 -23.43 1.21 8.68
CA THR A 200 -22.78 1.44 7.39
C THR A 200 -21.69 0.41 7.15
N THR A 201 -21.63 -0.14 5.96
CA THR A 201 -20.53 -0.99 5.51
C THR A 201 -19.35 -0.11 5.11
N VAL A 202 -18.17 -0.35 5.66
CA VAL A 202 -17.02 0.53 5.45
C VAL A 202 -15.88 -0.25 4.81
N LEU A 203 -15.30 0.33 3.76
CA LEU A 203 -14.00 -0.05 3.23
C LEU A 203 -12.98 1.02 3.58
N MET A 204 -11.91 0.63 4.27
CA MET A 204 -10.88 1.55 4.73
C MET A 204 -9.50 1.11 4.28
N VAL A 205 -8.74 2.06 3.72
CA VAL A 205 -7.28 1.92 3.52
C VAL A 205 -6.58 2.85 4.48
N SER A 206 -5.59 2.35 5.20
CA SER A 206 -4.71 3.15 6.04
C SER A 206 -3.33 2.53 6.12
N HIS A 207 -2.29 3.38 6.12
CA HIS A 207 -0.92 2.94 6.40
C HIS A 207 -0.64 2.80 7.90
N VAL A 208 -1.58 3.20 8.77
CA VAL A 208 -1.47 3.10 10.22
C VAL A 208 -2.18 1.82 10.69
N LEU A 209 -1.44 0.74 10.87
CA LEU A 209 -1.99 -0.56 11.30
C LEU A 209 -2.75 -0.50 12.62
N ALA A 210 -2.30 0.32 13.56
CA ALA A 210 -3.02 0.52 14.83
C ALA A 210 -4.46 1.05 14.61
N GLN A 211 -4.66 1.88 13.59
CA GLN A 211 -5.98 2.38 13.22
C GLN A 211 -6.83 1.27 12.61
N ILE A 212 -6.28 0.50 11.69
CA ILE A 212 -6.94 -0.68 11.09
C ILE A 212 -7.37 -1.67 12.20
N ARG A 213 -6.47 -2.01 13.13
CA ARG A 213 -6.77 -2.92 14.26
C ARG A 213 -7.90 -2.43 15.16
N SER A 214 -7.98 -1.12 15.38
CA SER A 214 -8.96 -0.54 16.30
C SER A 214 -10.34 -0.32 15.68
N MET A 215 -10.40 -0.15 14.35
CA MET A 215 -11.61 0.25 13.64
C MET A 215 -12.22 -0.86 12.80
N CYS A 216 -11.40 -1.80 12.31
CA CYS A 216 -11.86 -2.86 11.41
C CYS A 216 -12.12 -4.15 12.15
N ASN A 217 -13.17 -4.87 11.76
CA ASN A 217 -13.45 -6.23 12.20
C ASN A 217 -13.05 -7.30 11.15
N HIS A 218 -12.86 -6.86 9.91
CA HIS A 218 -12.45 -7.66 8.77
C HIS A 218 -11.27 -6.96 8.09
N VAL A 219 -10.24 -7.68 7.68
CA VAL A 219 -9.06 -7.11 7.01
C VAL A 219 -8.63 -8.00 5.86
N ILE A 220 -8.25 -7.35 4.78
CA ILE A 220 -7.72 -7.99 3.57
C ILE A 220 -6.31 -7.47 3.35
N TRP A 221 -5.38 -8.40 3.24
CA TRP A 221 -4.02 -8.08 2.84
C TRP A 221 -3.84 -8.32 1.35
N LEU A 222 -3.51 -7.23 0.63
CA LEU A 222 -3.16 -7.25 -0.78
C LEU A 222 -1.64 -7.19 -0.96
N ASP A 223 -1.13 -8.02 -1.87
CA ASP A 223 0.24 -7.91 -2.35
C ASP A 223 0.29 -8.20 -3.86
N HIS A 224 1.00 -7.34 -4.62
CA HIS A 224 1.11 -7.46 -6.09
C HIS A 224 -0.22 -7.75 -6.81
N GLY A 225 -1.27 -7.05 -6.40
CA GLY A 225 -2.62 -7.16 -6.98
C GLY A 225 -3.42 -8.38 -6.52
N LYS A 226 -2.90 -9.25 -5.66
CA LYS A 226 -3.55 -10.46 -5.17
C LYS A 226 -3.92 -10.37 -3.70
N VAL A 227 -4.98 -11.08 -3.31
CA VAL A 227 -5.32 -11.29 -1.90
C VAL A 227 -4.37 -12.35 -1.34
N VAL A 228 -3.53 -11.95 -0.38
CA VAL A 228 -2.64 -12.85 0.34
C VAL A 228 -3.35 -13.47 1.53
N MET A 229 -4.13 -12.65 2.24
CA MET A 229 -4.88 -13.09 3.41
C MET A 229 -6.17 -12.30 3.53
N ASP A 230 -7.23 -12.97 3.99
CA ASP A 230 -8.56 -12.43 4.23
C ASP A 230 -9.07 -13.01 5.55
N GLY A 231 -9.48 -12.16 6.50
CA GLY A 231 -9.91 -12.63 7.81
C GLY A 231 -10.13 -11.54 8.85
N ASP A 232 -10.14 -11.94 10.11
CA ASP A 232 -10.28 -10.99 11.22
C ASP A 232 -9.08 -10.05 11.34
N ALA A 233 -9.35 -8.81 11.79
CA ALA A 233 -8.36 -7.73 11.80
C ALA A 233 -7.10 -8.07 12.63
N LYS A 234 -7.25 -8.80 13.73
CA LYS A 234 -6.11 -9.15 14.57
C LYS A 234 -5.20 -10.12 13.83
N THR A 235 -5.74 -11.22 13.33
CA THR A 235 -4.98 -12.28 12.65
C THR A 235 -4.25 -11.77 11.42
N VAL A 236 -4.94 -10.99 10.56
CA VAL A 236 -4.34 -10.47 9.33
C VAL A 236 -3.29 -9.40 9.62
N CYS A 237 -3.55 -8.49 10.56
CA CYS A 237 -2.56 -7.48 10.94
C CYS A 237 -1.35 -8.09 11.66
N ASP A 238 -1.53 -9.12 12.50
CA ASP A 238 -0.41 -9.82 13.15
C ASP A 238 0.47 -10.52 12.10
N ALA A 239 -0.17 -11.17 11.12
CA ALA A 239 0.57 -11.79 10.01
C ALA A 239 1.32 -10.76 9.16
N TYR A 240 0.69 -9.61 8.87
CA TYR A 240 1.31 -8.53 8.11
C TYR A 240 2.46 -7.86 8.87
N GLU A 241 2.30 -7.56 10.17
CA GLU A 241 3.37 -7.04 11.03
C GLU A 241 4.51 -8.04 11.19
N GLY A 242 4.20 -9.33 11.32
CA GLY A 242 5.21 -10.37 11.38
C GLY A 242 6.12 -10.45 10.14
N LEU A 243 5.65 -9.91 8.98
CA LEU A 243 6.46 -9.78 7.76
C LEU A 243 7.29 -8.49 7.70
N ILE A 244 6.88 -7.46 8.44
CA ILE A 244 7.58 -6.17 8.51
C ILE A 244 8.24 -5.92 9.87
N ASP A 245 7.86 -6.66 10.91
CA ASP A 245 8.51 -6.64 12.24
C ASP A 245 9.58 -7.73 12.28
N PHE A 246 10.82 -7.31 12.19
CA PHE A 246 11.99 -8.17 12.10
C PHE A 246 12.28 -8.98 13.38
N ASP A 247 11.77 -8.53 14.52
CA ASP A 247 11.96 -9.20 15.81
C ASP A 247 10.97 -10.36 16.06
N ASN A 248 9.79 -10.34 15.36
CA ASN A 248 8.68 -11.27 15.56
C ASN A 248 8.18 -11.94 14.27
N ALA A 249 8.99 -12.06 13.23
CA ALA A 249 8.59 -12.66 11.97
C ALA A 249 8.00 -14.07 12.14
N PRO A 250 6.86 -14.40 11.49
CA PRO A 250 6.24 -15.72 11.61
C PRO A 250 7.18 -16.81 11.11
N LYS A 251 7.12 -17.96 11.74
CA LYS A 251 7.91 -19.13 11.31
C LYS A 251 7.26 -19.74 10.07
N PHE A 252 7.75 -19.41 8.88
CA PHE A 252 7.39 -20.09 7.65
C PHE A 252 8.27 -21.33 7.44
N GLU A 253 7.73 -22.36 6.79
CA GLU A 253 8.57 -23.40 6.22
C GLU A 253 9.29 -22.81 5.00
N ILE A 254 10.63 -22.78 5.07
CA ILE A 254 11.45 -22.02 4.14
C ILE A 254 11.96 -22.95 3.04
N GLY A 255 11.70 -22.61 1.80
CA GLY A 255 12.31 -23.20 0.62
C GLY A 255 13.67 -22.56 0.27
N ARG A 256 14.01 -22.44 -1.01
CA ARG A 256 15.36 -22.13 -1.48
C ARG A 256 15.52 -20.80 -2.22
N THR A 257 14.47 -19.99 -2.30
CA THR A 257 14.52 -18.69 -2.99
C THR A 257 14.48 -17.53 -1.98
N MET A 258 14.71 -16.30 -2.43
CA MET A 258 14.57 -15.11 -1.57
C MET A 258 13.19 -14.96 -0.95
N ASP A 259 12.16 -15.51 -1.59
CA ASP A 259 10.79 -15.57 -1.05
C ASP A 259 10.68 -16.54 0.13
N ASP A 260 11.63 -17.48 0.24
CA ASP A 260 11.67 -18.51 1.26
C ASP A 260 12.55 -18.12 2.47
N ILE A 261 13.18 -16.95 2.45
CA ILE A 261 14.02 -16.46 3.53
C ILE A 261 13.16 -15.75 4.58
N GLN A 262 13.23 -16.25 5.80
CA GLN A 262 12.65 -15.56 6.96
C GLN A 262 13.55 -14.40 7.38
N ARG A 263 13.10 -13.16 7.14
CA ARG A 263 13.79 -11.95 7.57
C ARG A 263 13.73 -11.82 9.08
N VAL A 264 14.88 -11.64 9.74
CA VAL A 264 14.96 -11.38 11.18
C VAL A 264 15.29 -9.91 11.41
N THR A 265 16.44 -9.43 10.91
CA THR A 265 16.81 -8.00 10.95
C THR A 265 17.13 -7.43 9.57
N MET A 266 16.72 -8.12 8.51
CA MET A 266 16.86 -7.68 7.12
C MET A 266 15.64 -6.84 6.71
N TYR A 267 15.86 -5.71 6.03
CA TYR A 267 14.78 -4.85 5.54
C TYR A 267 13.98 -5.52 4.40
N PRO A 268 12.72 -5.11 4.18
CA PRO A 268 11.85 -5.70 3.14
C PRO A 268 12.41 -5.65 1.72
N ASP A 269 13.25 -4.68 1.43
CA ASP A 269 13.96 -4.48 0.16
C ASP A 269 15.32 -5.22 0.12
N ASN A 270 15.48 -6.26 0.98
CA ASN A 270 16.65 -7.13 1.12
C ASN A 270 17.93 -6.43 1.60
N TRP A 271 17.86 -5.18 2.01
CA TRP A 271 18.97 -4.53 2.67
C TRP A 271 19.21 -5.06 4.07
N LEU A 272 20.46 -5.17 4.44
CA LEU A 272 20.92 -5.57 5.76
C LEU A 272 21.49 -4.37 6.51
N PRO A 273 21.13 -4.18 7.79
CA PRO A 273 21.84 -3.25 8.67
C PRO A 273 23.26 -3.75 8.95
N PRO A 274 24.12 -2.97 9.63
CA PRO A 274 25.48 -3.40 10.01
C PRO A 274 25.54 -4.72 10.78
N GLU A 275 24.48 -5.00 11.55
CA GLU A 275 24.26 -6.27 12.25
C GLU A 275 22.95 -6.88 11.76
N GLY A 276 23.00 -7.56 10.61
CA GLY A 276 21.86 -8.16 9.95
C GLY A 276 21.73 -9.65 10.23
N SER A 277 20.52 -10.20 10.12
CA SER A 277 20.31 -11.64 10.17
C SER A 277 19.05 -12.08 9.45
N TYR A 278 19.06 -13.33 8.97
CA TYR A 278 17.90 -14.00 8.38
C TYR A 278 17.94 -15.48 8.68
N LYS A 279 16.82 -16.19 8.54
CA LYS A 279 16.73 -17.65 8.69
C LYS A 279 16.49 -18.30 7.35
N ILE A 280 17.14 -19.45 7.15
CA ILE A 280 16.99 -20.26 5.95
C ILE A 280 17.05 -21.73 6.30
N LYS A 281 16.34 -22.57 5.55
CA LYS A 281 16.44 -24.03 5.67
C LYS A 281 17.59 -24.54 4.81
N THR A 282 18.52 -25.26 5.42
CA THR A 282 19.61 -25.91 4.70
C THR A 282 19.10 -27.04 3.82
N GLY A 283 19.76 -27.23 2.67
CA GLY A 283 19.50 -28.36 1.81
C GLY A 283 19.99 -29.71 2.38
N PRO A 284 19.86 -30.82 1.63
CA PRO A 284 20.29 -32.14 2.05
C PRO A 284 21.79 -32.26 2.39
N MET A 285 22.63 -31.42 1.86
CA MET A 285 24.07 -31.36 2.13
C MET A 285 24.42 -30.35 3.25
N GLY A 286 23.44 -29.67 3.83
CA GLY A 286 23.66 -28.67 4.86
C GLY A 286 24.30 -27.38 4.38
N LEU A 287 24.33 -27.13 3.06
CA LEU A 287 24.94 -25.94 2.48
C LEU A 287 23.96 -24.74 2.54
N VAL A 288 24.52 -23.57 2.85
CA VAL A 288 23.91 -22.26 2.70
C VAL A 288 24.83 -21.42 1.85
N SER A 289 24.37 -21.03 0.66
CA SER A 289 25.09 -20.14 -0.26
C SER A 289 24.28 -18.87 -0.47
N GLY A 290 24.94 -17.79 -0.82
CA GLY A 290 24.31 -16.52 -1.14
C GLY A 290 25.27 -15.54 -1.81
N SER A 291 24.73 -14.45 -2.31
CA SER A 291 25.48 -13.34 -2.85
C SER A 291 25.11 -12.03 -2.15
N LEU A 292 26.12 -11.23 -1.86
CA LEU A 292 25.96 -9.91 -1.26
C LEU A 292 26.34 -8.86 -2.29
N LEU A 293 25.42 -7.92 -2.54
CA LEU A 293 25.65 -6.73 -3.33
C LEU A 293 25.99 -5.56 -2.42
N CYS A 294 27.07 -4.85 -2.70
CA CYS A 294 27.40 -3.59 -2.06
C CYS A 294 27.41 -2.46 -3.09
N PRO A 295 26.31 -1.70 -3.24
CA PRO A 295 26.15 -0.72 -4.29
C PRO A 295 26.83 0.62 -3.99
N PHE A 296 27.71 0.69 -2.97
CA PHE A 296 28.43 1.91 -2.63
C PHE A 296 29.71 2.04 -3.44
N GLN A 297 29.78 3.05 -4.31
CA GLN A 297 30.92 3.28 -5.21
C GLN A 297 32.17 3.88 -4.51
N ASP A 298 32.04 4.31 -3.25
CA ASP A 298 33.11 4.97 -2.49
C ASP A 298 33.87 4.03 -1.54
N LEU A 299 33.79 2.72 -1.78
CA LEU A 299 34.48 1.72 -0.98
C LEU A 299 36.00 1.79 -1.19
N THR A 300 36.74 1.69 -0.10
CA THR A 300 38.21 1.77 -0.11
C THR A 300 38.89 0.41 -0.20
N GLY A 301 38.12 -0.69 -0.28
CA GLY A 301 38.61 -2.08 -0.23
C GLY A 301 39.04 -2.55 1.17
N LYS A 302 38.68 -1.76 2.22
CA LYS A 302 38.89 -2.13 3.63
C LYS A 302 37.62 -2.64 4.31
N GLU A 303 36.51 -2.52 3.61
CA GLU A 303 35.21 -2.97 4.08
C GLU A 303 35.18 -4.49 4.17
N LYS A 304 34.70 -4.99 5.32
CA LYS A 304 34.61 -6.43 5.60
C LYS A 304 33.22 -6.79 6.11
N VAL A 305 32.75 -7.94 5.68
CA VAL A 305 31.55 -8.58 6.19
C VAL A 305 31.93 -9.93 6.79
N LYS A 306 31.47 -10.17 8.01
CA LYS A 306 31.55 -11.49 8.65
C LYS A 306 30.21 -12.16 8.55
N ILE A 307 30.19 -13.38 8.04
CA ILE A 307 29.01 -14.21 7.91
C ILE A 307 29.19 -15.45 8.80
N SER A 308 28.22 -15.71 9.65
CA SER A 308 28.23 -16.87 10.54
C SER A 308 26.87 -17.54 10.58
N LEU A 309 26.86 -18.87 10.84
CA LEU A 309 25.65 -19.64 11.03
C LEU A 309 25.44 -19.93 12.53
N ASP A 310 24.22 -19.79 13.01
CA ASP A 310 23.80 -20.34 14.28
C ASP A 310 23.22 -21.75 14.04
N CYS A 311 24.06 -22.74 14.25
CA CYS A 311 23.73 -24.16 14.07
C CYS A 311 23.75 -24.95 15.41
N ASN A 312 23.72 -24.29 16.57
CA ASN A 312 23.95 -24.92 17.88
C ASN A 312 25.32 -25.62 18.00
N GLY A 313 26.39 -25.00 17.57
CA GLY A 313 27.77 -25.39 17.83
C GLY A 313 28.67 -25.42 16.60
N ASP A 314 29.79 -24.80 16.72
CA ASP A 314 31.10 -25.12 16.16
C ASP A 314 31.40 -24.86 14.68
N GLU A 315 30.99 -23.74 14.11
CA GLU A 315 31.62 -23.30 12.87
C GLU A 315 32.23 -21.89 13.00
N GLU A 316 33.46 -21.72 12.54
CA GLU A 316 34.15 -20.45 12.53
C GLU A 316 33.48 -19.51 11.52
N PRO A 317 33.21 -18.22 11.87
CA PRO A 317 32.59 -17.27 10.95
C PRO A 317 33.51 -17.02 9.77
N VAL A 318 32.95 -17.06 8.56
CA VAL A 318 33.66 -16.69 7.33
C VAL A 318 33.74 -15.17 7.26
N SER A 319 34.96 -14.64 7.08
CA SER A 319 35.19 -13.22 6.84
C SER A 319 35.40 -12.96 5.36
N ILE A 320 34.51 -12.17 4.77
CA ILE A 320 34.56 -11.78 3.37
C ILE A 320 34.96 -10.32 3.24
N GLN A 321 35.87 -10.03 2.36
CA GLN A 321 36.22 -8.64 2.01
C GLN A 321 35.38 -8.20 0.81
N ILE A 322 34.62 -7.14 0.98
CA ILE A 322 33.86 -6.53 -0.12
C ILE A 322 34.83 -5.68 -0.94
N THR A 323 35.11 -6.09 -2.17
CA THR A 323 36.02 -5.38 -3.07
C THR A 323 35.31 -4.86 -4.30
N GLU A 324 34.19 -5.43 -4.69
CA GLU A 324 33.41 -5.10 -5.88
C GLU A 324 31.91 -5.37 -5.67
N GLU A 325 31.12 -5.14 -6.69
CA GLU A 325 29.66 -5.12 -6.63
C GLU A 325 29.02 -6.40 -6.06
N HIS A 326 29.58 -7.57 -6.35
CA HIS A 326 29.01 -8.86 -5.93
C HIS A 326 30.04 -9.72 -5.20
N THR A 327 29.64 -10.29 -4.08
CA THR A 327 30.50 -11.19 -3.30
C THR A 327 29.69 -12.40 -2.83
N SER A 328 30.03 -13.59 -3.35
CA SER A 328 29.36 -14.83 -3.00
C SER A 328 29.95 -15.44 -1.74
N PHE A 329 29.14 -16.18 -0.99
CA PHE A 329 29.57 -16.95 0.18
C PHE A 329 28.92 -18.35 0.20
N GLU A 330 29.59 -19.29 0.85
CA GLU A 330 29.07 -20.63 1.13
C GLU A 330 29.44 -21.01 2.58
N LEU A 331 28.46 -21.51 3.32
CA LEU A 331 28.62 -21.95 4.70
C LEU A 331 28.00 -23.35 4.85
N ARG A 332 28.50 -24.12 5.80
CA ARG A 332 27.98 -25.47 6.11
C ARG A 332 27.30 -25.50 7.46
N GLY A 333 26.06 -25.96 7.48
CA GLY A 333 25.28 -26.24 8.66
C GLY A 333 24.80 -27.68 8.70
N LYS A 334 23.88 -27.97 9.61
CA LYS A 334 23.23 -29.28 9.66
C LYS A 334 22.26 -29.48 8.51
N PRO A 335 22.25 -30.64 7.82
CA PRO A 335 21.32 -30.92 6.74
C PRO A 335 19.85 -30.80 7.14
N ASN A 336 19.02 -30.26 6.24
CA ASN A 336 17.56 -30.16 6.38
C ASN A 336 17.08 -29.44 7.66
N THR A 337 17.87 -28.53 8.22
CA THR A 337 17.52 -27.74 9.40
C THR A 337 17.34 -26.28 9.08
N VAL A 338 16.57 -25.56 9.90
CA VAL A 338 16.50 -24.11 9.82
C VAL A 338 17.66 -23.52 10.62
N VAL A 339 18.47 -22.70 9.97
CA VAL A 339 19.62 -22.04 10.57
C VAL A 339 19.45 -20.52 10.51
N THR A 340 20.07 -19.80 11.45
CA THR A 340 20.13 -18.33 11.39
C THR A 340 21.47 -17.93 10.81
N VAL A 341 21.45 -17.14 9.74
CA VAL A 341 22.64 -16.52 9.15
C VAL A 341 22.80 -15.13 9.74
N TYR A 342 23.92 -14.86 10.39
CA TYR A 342 24.28 -13.55 10.91
C TYR A 342 25.27 -12.89 9.96
N ILE A 343 25.02 -11.63 9.64
CA ILE A 343 25.87 -10.82 8.78
C ILE A 343 26.27 -9.57 9.55
N ASN A 344 27.56 -9.46 9.87
CA ASN A 344 28.11 -8.33 10.58
C ASN A 344 29.11 -7.58 9.70
N SER A 345 28.85 -6.30 9.44
CA SER A 345 29.72 -5.47 8.63
C SER A 345 30.42 -4.40 9.47
N ASN A 346 31.63 -4.00 9.05
CA ASN A 346 32.37 -2.92 9.68
C ASN A 346 32.02 -1.54 9.08
N PHE A 347 30.98 -1.46 8.26
CA PHE A 347 30.56 -0.22 7.60
C PHE A 347 29.04 -0.13 7.49
N SER A 348 28.56 1.10 7.36
CA SER A 348 27.17 1.39 7.01
C SER A 348 27.08 2.74 6.30
N ARG A 349 26.07 2.92 5.48
CA ARG A 349 25.75 4.15 4.77
C ARG A 349 24.27 4.46 4.89
N SER A 350 23.92 5.73 4.71
CA SER A 350 22.54 6.19 4.59
C SER A 350 22.42 6.91 3.25
N PRO A 351 22.03 6.21 2.18
CA PRO A 351 22.00 6.79 0.85
C PRO A 351 20.89 7.85 0.71
N GLY A 352 21.25 9.04 0.24
CA GLY A 352 20.32 10.12 -0.04
C GLY A 352 19.47 10.53 1.19
N ASN A 353 18.14 10.44 1.05
CA ASN A 353 17.16 10.76 2.09
C ASN A 353 16.79 9.56 2.97
N ASP A 354 17.41 8.40 2.78
CA ASP A 354 17.14 7.21 3.60
C ASP A 354 17.77 7.38 4.99
N GLN A 355 16.94 7.28 6.03
CA GLN A 355 17.40 7.40 7.43
C GLN A 355 17.97 6.09 7.98
N ARG A 356 17.83 4.98 7.27
CA ARG A 356 18.34 3.68 7.69
C ARG A 356 19.87 3.62 7.58
N LYS A 357 20.50 2.92 8.49
CA LYS A 357 21.91 2.53 8.35
C LYS A 357 21.97 1.23 7.56
N LEU A 358 22.32 1.32 6.30
CA LEU A 358 22.38 0.20 5.37
C LEU A 358 23.84 -0.25 5.18
N SER A 359 24.02 -1.53 4.94
CA SER A 359 25.34 -2.14 4.71
C SER A 359 25.40 -2.81 3.34
N VAL A 360 24.77 -3.97 3.20
CA VAL A 360 24.78 -4.79 1.98
C VAL A 360 23.35 -5.23 1.64
N VAL A 361 23.14 -5.60 0.38
CA VAL A 361 21.89 -6.21 -0.10
C VAL A 361 22.15 -7.70 -0.25
N LEU A 362 21.26 -8.54 0.30
CA LEU A 362 21.26 -9.96 0.01
C LEU A 362 20.57 -10.18 -1.34
N GLU A 363 21.30 -10.78 -2.27
CA GLU A 363 20.77 -11.17 -3.57
C GLU A 363 20.25 -12.61 -3.54
N ASP A 364 19.57 -12.99 -4.62
CA ASP A 364 19.01 -14.34 -4.76
C ASP A 364 20.07 -15.41 -4.50
N THR A 365 19.73 -16.36 -3.68
CA THR A 365 20.60 -17.49 -3.37
C THR A 365 20.27 -18.58 -4.38
N ASP A 366 21.08 -18.77 -5.40
CA ASP A 366 20.95 -19.93 -6.27
C ASP A 366 21.09 -21.21 -5.44
N GLY A 367 19.96 -21.82 -5.16
CA GLY A 367 19.91 -23.07 -4.43
C GLY A 367 20.32 -24.23 -5.32
N ASN A 368 21.56 -24.65 -5.27
CA ASN A 368 22.02 -25.96 -5.70
C ASN A 368 22.07 -26.93 -4.49
#